data_0ce1eda2645f3933b4cd1c33ceb49146
#
_entry.id   0ce1eda2645f3933b4cd1c33ceb49146
#
_cell.length_a   1.000
_cell.length_b   1.000
_cell.length_c   1.000
_cell.angle_alpha   90.00
_cell.angle_beta   90.00
_cell.angle_gamma   90.00
#
_symmetry.space_group_name_H-M   'P 1'
#
loop_
_entity.id
_entity.type
_entity.pdbx_description
1 polymer ?
#
loop_
_entity_poly.entity_id
_entity_poly.type
_entity_poly.pdbx_seq_one_letter_code
_entity_poly.pdbx_strand_id
1 'polypeptide(L)'
;GSKTLRFHPAQRLPACTAFVLLLSERFNSVTGNDYAGPYRFEFDTGSLNLVKVEQIDFTREGQVTVGLTFNDSVSPGELGEKLTLLDGNGEDSPYEILTAGSSASYFAVRTRKPVEEAVVLLEAGLKGESGPLGLSQTVRRSVPLLFQLHLQTVSASGSDGFARPDLHLRFNHSIDVGVAGRLKDWFVVEPPVDFVASLHNPYYWSRHNSRSKVVLSGPFKAGTLYKVTALRGLPGQEGYLLNATAALHIYIPDREAALAFERSSGFLSPRGRRKLQMSTVNVESVLLSAQRVHSNNLVLYLSHLNQNRYYSPDASIFTRKGEWKEFSLGGPRNEVVKSSFDLGQLLADEKSASSEVEGVWFVEARDKTDRWREDELLVTVTDIALSAMASEEGLLVWATSISGGKPLEGVDIALWTANNQELVSARTDDEGLARMNGPFDDRDG
;
A
#
# COMPACT_ATOMS: atom_id res chain seq x y z
N GLY A 1 13.58 28.91 17.98
CA GLY A 1 14.08 28.02 16.94
C GLY A 1 14.27 26.61 17.45
N SER A 2 13.96 25.61 16.66
CA SER A 2 14.16 24.19 17.02
C SER A 2 15.66 23.87 17.03
N LYS A 3 16.14 23.20 18.08
CA LYS A 3 17.50 22.67 18.18
C LYS A 3 17.57 21.22 17.61
N THR A 4 16.53 20.76 16.97
CA THR A 4 16.41 19.39 16.45
C THR A 4 16.44 19.41 14.93
N LEU A 5 17.38 18.67 14.35
CA LEU A 5 17.40 18.32 12.92
C LEU A 5 16.70 16.98 12.75
N ARG A 6 15.72 16.91 11.84
CA ARG A 6 15.09 15.65 11.44
C ARG A 6 15.54 15.29 10.04
N PHE A 7 16.11 14.12 9.90
CA PHE A 7 16.43 13.52 8.60
C PHE A 7 15.21 12.76 8.09
N HIS A 8 14.81 13.04 6.86
CA HIS A 8 13.73 12.36 6.18
C HIS A 8 14.28 11.82 4.85
N PRO A 9 14.49 10.50 4.72
CA PRO A 9 14.96 9.94 3.46
C PRO A 9 13.88 10.07 2.39
N ALA A 10 14.29 10.26 1.12
CA ALA A 10 13.36 10.34 -0.02
C ALA A 10 12.66 9.02 -0.31
N GLN A 11 13.26 7.89 0.11
CA GLN A 11 12.71 6.55 -0.01
C GLN A 11 12.81 5.83 1.33
N ARG A 12 11.96 4.83 1.54
CA ARG A 12 12.06 3.97 2.73
C ARG A 12 13.44 3.31 2.76
N LEU A 13 14.11 3.43 3.89
CA LEU A 13 15.41 2.78 4.07
C LEU A 13 15.24 1.25 4.06
N PRO A 14 16.14 0.50 3.38
CA PRO A 14 16.13 -0.95 3.41
C PRO A 14 16.26 -1.46 4.85
N ALA A 15 15.59 -2.58 5.16
CA ALA A 15 15.75 -3.27 6.43
C ALA A 15 17.15 -3.88 6.55
N CYS A 16 17.54 -4.31 7.73
CA CYS A 16 18.79 -5.02 8.02
C CYS A 16 20.06 -4.32 7.49
N THR A 17 20.09 -2.99 7.47
CA THR A 17 21.16 -2.20 6.85
C THR A 17 21.72 -1.15 7.81
N ALA A 18 23.04 -1.02 7.84
CA ALA A 18 23.75 0.06 8.55
C ALA A 18 23.91 1.27 7.63
N PHE A 19 23.72 2.45 8.17
CA PHE A 19 23.79 3.74 7.47
C PHE A 19 24.74 4.70 8.13
N VAL A 20 25.31 5.57 7.33
CA VAL A 20 26.12 6.71 7.81
C VAL A 20 25.47 7.97 7.27
N LEU A 21 25.04 8.86 8.17
CA LEU A 21 24.59 10.20 7.85
C LEU A 21 25.77 11.15 8.00
N LEU A 22 26.10 11.84 6.92
CA LEU A 22 27.14 12.88 6.91
C LEU A 22 26.47 14.26 6.82
N LEU A 23 26.79 15.14 7.74
CA LEU A 23 26.47 16.56 7.62
C LEU A 23 27.57 17.29 6.84
N SER A 24 27.16 18.24 6.01
CA SER A 24 28.12 19.12 5.32
C SER A 24 28.91 19.98 6.33
N GLU A 25 30.18 20.14 6.08
CA GLU A 25 31.03 21.08 6.87
C GLU A 25 30.54 22.53 6.81
N ARG A 26 29.67 22.86 5.85
CA ARG A 26 29.03 24.18 5.70
C ARG A 26 27.69 24.29 6.44
N PHE A 27 27.39 23.36 7.35
CA PHE A 27 26.16 23.38 8.12
C PHE A 27 26.21 24.44 9.22
N ASN A 28 25.48 25.55 9.01
CA ASN A 28 25.49 26.70 9.91
C ASN A 28 24.12 26.93 10.55
N SER A 29 24.10 27.57 11.69
CA SER A 29 22.84 28.02 12.32
C SER A 29 22.19 29.15 11.51
N VAL A 30 20.90 29.42 11.77
CA VAL A 30 20.19 30.58 11.19
C VAL A 30 20.85 31.92 11.50
N THR A 31 21.67 31.98 12.58
CA THR A 31 22.45 33.18 12.99
C THR A 31 23.85 33.18 12.40
N GLY A 32 24.21 32.28 11.52
CA GLY A 32 25.50 32.21 10.84
C GLY A 32 26.62 31.55 11.65
N ASN A 33 26.33 30.98 12.82
CA ASN A 33 27.35 30.28 13.61
C ASN A 33 27.62 28.89 13.04
N ASP A 34 28.87 28.49 12.94
CA ASP A 34 29.32 27.19 12.52
C ASP A 34 28.86 26.11 13.49
N TYR A 35 28.51 24.94 12.95
CA TYR A 35 28.20 23.76 13.74
C TYR A 35 29.51 23.11 14.22
N ALA A 36 29.70 23.02 15.54
CA ALA A 36 30.90 22.48 16.18
C ALA A 36 30.78 21.01 16.63
N GLY A 37 29.72 20.33 16.21
CA GLY A 37 29.43 18.93 16.61
C GLY A 37 30.01 17.88 15.65
N PRO A 38 29.66 16.60 15.88
CA PRO A 38 30.05 15.55 14.97
C PRO A 38 29.31 15.71 13.62
N TYR A 39 30.08 15.59 12.53
CA TYR A 39 29.52 15.63 11.17
C TYR A 39 29.15 14.26 10.63
N ARG A 40 29.44 13.19 11.36
CA ARG A 40 29.16 11.79 11.00
C ARG A 40 28.32 11.13 12.09
N PHE A 41 27.20 10.54 11.68
CA PHE A 41 26.29 9.80 12.55
C PHE A 41 26.05 8.41 11.95
N GLU A 42 26.20 7.39 12.76
CA GLU A 42 25.95 5.99 12.37
C GLU A 42 24.65 5.54 13.01
N PHE A 43 23.83 4.84 12.23
CA PHE A 43 22.62 4.20 12.69
C PHE A 43 22.32 2.98 11.81
N ASP A 44 21.41 2.12 12.24
CA ASP A 44 20.93 0.98 11.45
C ASP A 44 19.40 0.87 11.50
N THR A 45 18.85 0.05 10.60
CA THR A 45 17.44 -0.28 10.55
C THR A 45 17.10 -1.58 11.28
N GLY A 46 17.98 -2.01 12.17
CA GLY A 46 17.91 -3.28 12.92
C GLY A 46 18.50 -4.45 12.15
N SER A 47 18.82 -5.52 12.88
CA SER A 47 19.31 -6.78 12.33
C SER A 47 18.16 -7.70 11.93
N LEU A 48 18.44 -8.74 11.16
CA LEU A 48 17.47 -9.83 10.96
C LEU A 48 17.07 -10.40 12.33
N ASN A 49 15.77 -10.65 12.50
CA ASN A 49 15.22 -11.19 13.73
C ASN A 49 14.11 -12.19 13.46
N LEU A 50 14.08 -13.28 14.24
CA LEU A 50 12.97 -14.21 14.33
C LEU A 50 11.89 -13.60 15.22
N VAL A 51 10.85 -13.03 14.61
CA VAL A 51 9.78 -12.30 15.30
C VAL A 51 8.85 -13.24 16.02
N LYS A 52 8.50 -14.38 15.37
CA LYS A 52 7.50 -15.32 15.90
C LYS A 52 7.82 -16.76 15.50
N VAL A 53 7.53 -17.66 16.43
CA VAL A 53 7.51 -19.10 16.22
C VAL A 53 6.22 -19.64 16.79
N GLU A 54 5.50 -20.46 16.04
CA GLU A 54 4.23 -21.02 16.48
C GLU A 54 3.94 -22.37 15.82
N GLN A 55 3.22 -23.25 16.52
CA GLN A 55 2.60 -24.41 15.88
C GLN A 55 1.46 -23.93 14.98
N ILE A 56 1.42 -24.42 13.73
CA ILE A 56 0.39 -24.03 12.77
C ILE A 56 -0.44 -25.20 12.27
N ASP A 57 0.06 -26.42 12.41
CA ASP A 57 -0.64 -27.65 12.09
C ASP A 57 0.00 -28.86 12.78
N PHE A 58 -0.70 -29.99 12.79
CA PHE A 58 -0.21 -31.29 13.24
C PHE A 58 -0.99 -32.41 12.54
N THR A 59 -0.45 -33.63 12.53
CA THR A 59 -1.08 -34.81 11.97
C THR A 59 -1.41 -35.82 13.07
N ARG A 60 -2.27 -36.80 12.76
CA ARG A 60 -2.56 -37.92 13.67
C ARG A 60 -1.34 -38.74 14.02
N GLU A 61 -0.37 -38.80 13.12
CA GLU A 61 0.90 -39.50 13.33
C GLU A 61 1.84 -38.70 14.23
N GLY A 62 1.47 -37.51 14.73
CA GLY A 62 2.27 -36.69 15.61
C GLY A 62 3.34 -35.84 14.92
N GLN A 63 3.30 -35.70 13.60
CA GLN A 63 4.13 -34.72 12.90
C GLN A 63 3.58 -33.31 13.18
N VAL A 64 4.45 -32.32 13.28
CA VAL A 64 4.09 -30.94 13.59
C VAL A 64 4.58 -30.01 12.50
N THR A 65 3.76 -29.04 12.12
CA THR A 65 4.16 -27.93 11.27
C THR A 65 4.34 -26.68 12.13
N VAL A 66 5.53 -26.09 12.04
CA VAL A 66 5.93 -24.89 12.76
C VAL A 66 6.01 -23.72 11.79
N GLY A 67 5.40 -22.59 12.13
CA GLY A 67 5.51 -21.33 11.41
C GLY A 67 6.63 -20.48 12.00
N LEU A 68 7.51 -19.97 11.13
CA LEU A 68 8.61 -19.06 11.46
C LEU A 68 8.34 -17.72 10.77
N THR A 69 8.31 -16.62 11.52
CA THR A 69 8.12 -15.26 10.97
C THR A 69 9.35 -14.41 11.25
N PHE A 70 9.90 -13.81 10.21
CA PHE A 70 11.04 -12.90 10.27
C PHE A 70 10.60 -11.45 9.99
N ASN A 71 11.42 -10.49 10.40
CA ASN A 71 11.24 -9.07 10.10
C ASN A 71 11.67 -8.67 8.68
N ASP A 72 12.31 -9.59 7.94
CA ASP A 72 12.73 -9.41 6.55
C ASP A 72 12.56 -10.74 5.78
N SER A 73 12.61 -10.69 4.45
CA SER A 73 12.62 -11.90 3.61
C SER A 73 13.94 -12.63 3.72
N VAL A 74 13.89 -13.96 3.77
CA VAL A 74 15.05 -14.87 3.86
C VAL A 74 14.95 -15.87 2.71
N SER A 75 16.08 -16.30 2.15
CA SER A 75 16.08 -17.38 1.15
C SER A 75 15.88 -18.75 1.80
N PRO A 76 15.10 -19.66 1.19
CA PRO A 76 14.92 -21.02 1.72
C PRO A 76 16.23 -21.80 1.86
N GLY A 77 17.21 -21.55 0.97
CA GLY A 77 18.53 -22.18 1.00
C GLY A 77 19.30 -21.78 2.24
N GLU A 78 19.46 -20.46 2.50
CA GLU A 78 20.13 -19.97 3.71
C GLU A 78 19.41 -20.40 4.99
N LEU A 79 18.06 -20.41 4.98
CA LEU A 79 17.30 -20.91 6.12
C LEU A 79 17.62 -22.39 6.38
N GLY A 80 17.63 -23.22 5.33
CA GLY A 80 17.92 -24.65 5.47
C GLY A 80 19.33 -24.97 5.98
N GLU A 81 20.30 -24.09 5.71
CA GLU A 81 21.67 -24.22 6.21
C GLU A 81 21.84 -23.85 7.70
N LYS A 82 20.94 -22.96 8.19
CA LYS A 82 21.04 -22.33 9.51
C LYS A 82 19.97 -22.79 10.50
N LEU A 83 18.96 -23.52 10.03
CA LEU A 83 17.85 -24.00 10.84
C LEU A 83 18.12 -25.44 11.28
N THR A 84 17.96 -25.68 12.57
CA THR A 84 17.84 -27.03 13.14
C THR A 84 16.55 -27.12 13.95
N LEU A 85 15.78 -28.17 13.78
CA LEU A 85 14.69 -28.52 14.69
C LEU A 85 15.19 -29.63 15.63
N LEU A 86 14.99 -29.42 16.93
CA LEU A 86 15.29 -30.39 17.95
C LEU A 86 14.01 -30.95 18.53
N ASP A 87 14.01 -32.24 18.88
CA ASP A 87 12.93 -32.88 19.64
C ASP A 87 13.04 -32.62 21.17
N GLY A 88 12.19 -33.26 21.97
CA GLY A 88 12.18 -33.14 23.44
C GLY A 88 13.43 -33.65 24.12
N ASN A 89 14.22 -34.51 23.47
CA ASN A 89 15.50 -35.02 23.98
C ASN A 89 16.69 -34.13 23.56
N GLY A 90 16.43 -33.12 22.73
CA GLY A 90 17.46 -32.24 22.16
C GLY A 90 18.20 -32.86 20.98
N GLU A 91 17.67 -33.93 20.38
CA GLU A 91 18.18 -34.54 19.19
C GLU A 91 17.61 -33.89 17.92
N ASP A 92 18.38 -33.94 16.82
CA ASP A 92 17.95 -33.35 15.54
C ASP A 92 16.71 -34.08 14.98
N SER A 93 15.64 -33.31 14.78
CA SER A 93 14.43 -33.78 14.14
C SER A 93 14.45 -33.42 12.65
N PRO A 94 14.49 -34.40 11.73
CA PRO A 94 14.45 -34.15 10.30
C PRO A 94 13.17 -33.39 9.92
N TYR A 95 13.30 -32.41 9.04
CA TYR A 95 12.18 -31.58 8.62
C TYR A 95 12.17 -31.35 7.10
N GLU A 96 11.10 -30.71 6.63
CA GLU A 96 10.96 -30.17 5.28
C GLU A 96 10.42 -28.73 5.36
N ILE A 97 10.91 -27.85 4.48
CA ILE A 97 10.39 -26.51 4.30
C ILE A 97 9.24 -26.56 3.29
N LEU A 98 8.03 -26.23 3.74
CA LEU A 98 6.81 -26.27 2.91
C LEU A 98 6.56 -24.98 2.14
N THR A 99 7.16 -23.87 2.55
CA THR A 99 7.00 -22.58 1.87
C THR A 99 7.63 -22.65 0.49
N ALA A 100 6.83 -22.34 -0.53
CA ALA A 100 7.27 -22.25 -1.92
C ALA A 100 7.75 -20.82 -2.23
N GLY A 101 8.77 -20.71 -3.07
CA GLY A 101 9.26 -19.42 -3.55
C GLY A 101 10.76 -19.23 -3.38
N SER A 102 11.27 -18.09 -3.86
CA SER A 102 12.69 -17.76 -3.80
C SER A 102 13.09 -17.16 -2.45
N SER A 103 12.26 -16.31 -1.86
CA SER A 103 12.50 -15.67 -0.57
C SER A 103 11.19 -15.29 0.08
N ALA A 104 11.11 -15.38 1.41
CA ALA A 104 9.91 -15.07 2.17
C ALA A 104 10.26 -14.60 3.60
N SER A 105 9.40 -13.79 4.20
CA SER A 105 9.46 -13.43 5.62
C SER A 105 8.74 -14.43 6.52
N TYR A 106 8.08 -15.42 5.92
CA TYR A 106 7.35 -16.46 6.62
C TYR A 106 7.67 -17.84 6.04
N PHE A 107 7.94 -18.80 6.91
CA PHE A 107 8.19 -20.21 6.55
C PHE A 107 7.31 -21.15 7.35
N ALA A 108 6.74 -22.14 6.67
CA ALA A 108 6.14 -23.32 7.26
C ALA A 108 7.12 -24.48 7.16
N VAL A 109 7.46 -25.07 8.30
CA VAL A 109 8.45 -26.16 8.41
C VAL A 109 7.79 -27.34 9.12
N ARG A 110 7.76 -28.52 8.48
CA ARG A 110 7.14 -29.72 9.01
C ARG A 110 8.19 -30.73 9.45
N THR A 111 8.03 -31.31 10.64
CA THR A 111 8.83 -32.44 11.08
C THR A 111 8.50 -33.68 10.23
N ARG A 112 9.51 -34.48 9.87
CA ARG A 112 9.28 -35.73 9.12
C ARG A 112 8.95 -36.92 10.03
N LYS A 113 9.19 -36.78 11.33
CA LYS A 113 8.88 -37.78 12.36
C LYS A 113 7.96 -37.16 13.41
N PRO A 114 7.21 -37.97 14.16
CA PRO A 114 6.48 -37.55 15.33
C PRO A 114 7.39 -36.86 16.36
N VAL A 115 6.88 -35.80 16.99
CA VAL A 115 7.58 -35.13 18.08
C VAL A 115 6.59 -34.75 19.18
N GLU A 116 6.98 -34.86 20.43
CA GLU A 116 6.19 -34.41 21.59
C GLU A 116 6.55 -32.99 22.01
N GLU A 117 7.78 -32.58 21.71
CA GLU A 117 8.27 -31.22 21.88
C GLU A 117 9.05 -30.81 20.62
N ALA A 118 9.07 -29.52 20.34
CA ALA A 118 9.86 -28.96 19.25
C ALA A 118 10.61 -27.72 19.70
N VAL A 119 11.89 -27.66 19.36
CA VAL A 119 12.74 -26.50 19.60
C VAL A 119 13.34 -26.05 18.26
N VAL A 120 13.12 -24.79 17.93
CA VAL A 120 13.73 -24.13 16.79
C VAL A 120 15.07 -23.56 17.20
N LEU A 121 16.13 -23.98 16.53
CA LEU A 121 17.48 -23.45 16.67
C LEU A 121 17.87 -22.79 15.34
N LEU A 122 18.16 -21.47 15.39
CA LEU A 122 18.66 -20.71 14.24
C LEU A 122 20.06 -20.21 14.57
N GLU A 123 21.02 -20.58 13.77
CA GLU A 123 22.41 -20.12 13.93
C GLU A 123 22.57 -18.64 13.60
N ALA A 124 23.48 -17.99 14.31
CA ALA A 124 23.92 -16.63 13.99
C ALA A 124 24.40 -16.51 12.54
N GLY A 125 24.26 -15.31 11.98
CA GLY A 125 24.72 -15.00 10.62
C GLY A 125 23.72 -15.34 9.50
N LEU A 126 22.51 -15.86 9.81
CA LEU A 126 21.42 -15.94 8.83
C LEU A 126 21.11 -14.54 8.33
N LYS A 127 21.04 -14.32 7.01
CA LYS A 127 20.85 -13.01 6.39
C LYS A 127 19.46 -12.86 5.79
N GLY A 128 18.96 -11.61 5.81
CA GLY A 128 17.80 -11.19 5.03
C GLY A 128 18.19 -10.67 3.64
N GLU A 129 17.20 -10.54 2.76
CA GLU A 129 17.38 -10.05 1.39
C GLU A 129 17.63 -8.53 1.32
N SER A 130 17.11 -7.77 2.28
CA SER A 130 17.14 -6.30 2.22
C SER A 130 18.47 -5.70 2.64
N GLY A 131 19.32 -6.44 3.39
CA GLY A 131 20.58 -5.89 3.86
C GLY A 131 21.51 -6.87 4.53
N PRO A 132 22.78 -6.46 4.78
CA PRO A 132 23.84 -7.34 5.26
C PRO A 132 23.77 -7.70 6.76
N LEU A 133 22.94 -7.00 7.55
CA LEU A 133 22.82 -7.22 8.99
C LEU A 133 21.99 -8.48 9.27
N GLY A 134 22.68 -9.61 9.36
CA GLY A 134 22.06 -10.90 9.66
C GLY A 134 21.67 -11.05 11.14
N LEU A 135 21.22 -12.27 11.48
CA LEU A 135 20.90 -12.66 12.85
C LEU A 135 22.16 -12.53 13.73
N SER A 136 22.14 -11.65 14.71
CA SER A 136 23.32 -11.26 15.48
C SER A 136 23.84 -12.35 16.43
N GLN A 137 22.95 -13.25 16.86
CA GLN A 137 23.27 -14.38 17.76
C GLN A 137 22.40 -15.58 17.44
N THR A 138 22.84 -16.76 17.85
CA THR A 138 22.04 -17.98 17.75
C THR A 138 20.78 -17.87 18.59
N VAL A 139 19.63 -18.13 17.97
CA VAL A 139 18.31 -18.07 18.60
C VAL A 139 17.80 -19.47 18.85
N ARG A 140 17.42 -19.75 20.10
CA ARG A 140 16.74 -20.98 20.51
C ARG A 140 15.33 -20.65 20.99
N ARG A 141 14.30 -21.28 20.41
CA ARG A 141 12.89 -21.08 20.76
C ARG A 141 12.19 -22.43 20.92
N SER A 142 11.63 -22.69 22.11
CA SER A 142 10.71 -23.81 22.31
C SER A 142 9.35 -23.48 21.72
N VAL A 143 8.72 -24.44 21.07
CA VAL A 143 7.39 -24.32 20.46
C VAL A 143 6.41 -25.11 21.34
N PRO A 144 5.46 -24.44 21.99
CA PRO A 144 4.41 -25.13 22.71
C PRO A 144 3.57 -25.97 21.73
N LEU A 145 3.52 -27.28 21.92
CA LEU A 145 2.77 -28.19 21.07
C LEU A 145 1.44 -28.56 21.74
N LEU A 146 0.37 -28.54 20.99
CA LEU A 146 -0.96 -28.93 21.43
C LEU A 146 -1.64 -29.78 20.34
N PHE A 147 -1.87 -31.05 20.63
CA PHE A 147 -2.49 -32.02 19.71
C PHE A 147 -4.03 -32.08 19.87
N GLN A 148 -4.65 -30.93 20.05
CA GLN A 148 -6.09 -30.73 20.09
C GLN A 148 -6.42 -29.46 19.33
N LEU A 149 -7.57 -29.39 18.65
CA LEU A 149 -7.99 -28.16 17.98
C LEU A 149 -8.15 -27.05 19.03
N HIS A 150 -7.46 -25.96 18.82
CA HIS A 150 -7.40 -24.82 19.73
C HIS A 150 -7.36 -23.49 18.98
N LEU A 151 -8.13 -22.51 19.46
CA LEU A 151 -8.06 -21.12 18.99
C LEU A 151 -6.86 -20.43 19.65
N GLN A 152 -5.83 -20.12 18.85
CA GLN A 152 -4.58 -19.57 19.34
C GLN A 152 -4.62 -18.05 19.48
N THR A 153 -5.07 -17.36 18.42
CA THR A 153 -5.03 -15.89 18.36
C THR A 153 -6.22 -15.33 17.61
N VAL A 154 -6.56 -14.09 17.97
CA VAL A 154 -7.37 -13.20 17.15
C VAL A 154 -6.57 -11.93 16.88
N SER A 155 -6.62 -11.46 15.65
CA SER A 155 -5.99 -10.21 15.21
C SER A 155 -6.92 -9.45 14.27
N ALA A 156 -6.70 -8.15 14.12
CA ALA A 156 -7.41 -7.31 13.16
C ALA A 156 -6.46 -6.92 12.03
N SER A 157 -6.98 -6.79 10.82
CA SER A 157 -6.28 -6.22 9.66
C SER A 157 -7.09 -5.08 9.06
N GLY A 158 -6.48 -4.28 8.18
CA GLY A 158 -7.19 -3.21 7.48
C GLY A 158 -7.43 -1.97 8.32
N SER A 159 -6.54 -1.66 9.28
CA SER A 159 -6.55 -0.38 10.01
C SER A 159 -5.87 0.75 9.21
N ASP A 160 -5.32 0.45 8.04
CA ASP A 160 -4.66 1.38 7.14
C ASP A 160 -5.70 2.25 6.41
N GLY A 161 -5.93 3.42 6.94
CA GLY A 161 -6.71 4.47 6.30
C GLY A 161 -8.14 4.07 5.92
N PHE A 162 -8.38 3.87 4.62
CA PHE A 162 -9.73 3.63 4.08
C PHE A 162 -10.22 2.19 4.20
N ALA A 163 -9.35 1.22 4.47
CA ALA A 163 -9.73 -0.18 4.59
C ALA A 163 -10.65 -0.41 5.79
N ARG A 164 -11.57 -1.37 5.64
CA ARG A 164 -12.38 -1.86 6.75
C ARG A 164 -11.62 -2.97 7.47
N PRO A 165 -11.60 -2.99 8.79
CA PRO A 165 -10.93 -4.05 9.52
C PRO A 165 -11.68 -5.39 9.38
N ASP A 166 -10.92 -6.46 9.12
CA ASP A 166 -11.37 -7.84 9.24
C ASP A 166 -10.77 -8.47 10.50
N LEU A 167 -11.47 -9.42 11.11
CA LEU A 167 -10.95 -10.20 12.22
C LEU A 167 -10.41 -11.53 11.72
N HIS A 168 -9.17 -11.82 12.08
CA HIS A 168 -8.45 -13.03 11.70
C HIS A 168 -8.27 -13.92 12.92
N LEU A 169 -8.94 -15.05 12.92
CA LEU A 169 -8.82 -16.08 13.94
C LEU A 169 -7.85 -17.14 13.44
N ARG A 170 -6.88 -17.49 14.26
CA ARG A 170 -5.91 -18.54 13.93
C ARG A 170 -6.06 -19.71 14.90
N PHE A 171 -6.14 -20.89 14.31
CA PHE A 171 -6.14 -22.15 15.02
C PHE A 171 -4.80 -22.87 14.85
N ASN A 172 -4.47 -23.77 15.76
CA ASN A 172 -3.27 -24.61 15.67
C ASN A 172 -3.41 -25.81 14.73
N HIS A 173 -4.57 -25.96 14.09
CA HIS A 173 -4.87 -27.03 13.14
C HIS A 173 -5.87 -26.52 12.11
N SER A 174 -5.91 -27.16 10.93
CA SER A 174 -6.83 -26.81 9.86
C SER A 174 -8.29 -27.07 10.23
N ILE A 175 -9.16 -26.15 9.88
CA ILE A 175 -10.62 -26.29 10.00
C ILE A 175 -11.15 -27.16 8.84
N ASP A 176 -12.13 -27.97 9.11
CA ASP A 176 -12.74 -28.82 8.09
C ASP A 176 -13.43 -27.98 7.02
N VAL A 177 -13.11 -28.26 5.74
CA VAL A 177 -13.71 -27.56 4.59
C VAL A 177 -15.20 -27.86 4.43
N GLY A 178 -15.68 -28.99 4.95
CA GLY A 178 -17.09 -29.35 4.89
C GLY A 178 -18.02 -28.36 5.60
N VAL A 179 -17.49 -27.55 6.53
CA VAL A 179 -18.28 -26.52 7.23
C VAL A 179 -18.17 -25.13 6.60
N ALA A 180 -17.45 -24.95 5.50
CA ALA A 180 -17.20 -23.63 4.92
C ALA A 180 -18.49 -22.82 4.66
N GLY A 181 -19.55 -23.46 4.16
CA GLY A 181 -20.85 -22.82 3.90
C GLY A 181 -21.66 -22.44 5.15
N ARG A 182 -21.29 -22.96 6.32
CA ARG A 182 -21.95 -22.70 7.62
C ARG A 182 -20.99 -22.22 8.69
N LEU A 183 -19.83 -21.74 8.28
CA LEU A 183 -18.74 -21.37 9.20
C LEU A 183 -19.15 -20.27 10.19
N LYS A 184 -20.01 -19.34 9.77
CA LYS A 184 -20.57 -18.27 10.61
C LYS A 184 -21.26 -18.84 11.86
N ASP A 185 -21.92 -19.97 11.77
CA ASP A 185 -22.71 -20.58 12.87
C ASP A 185 -21.83 -20.96 14.07
N TRP A 186 -20.52 -21.08 13.85
CA TRP A 186 -19.55 -21.46 14.87
C TRP A 186 -18.91 -20.28 15.61
N PHE A 187 -19.28 -19.03 15.26
CA PHE A 187 -18.68 -17.84 15.86
C PHE A 187 -19.72 -16.88 16.40
N VAL A 188 -19.43 -16.29 17.55
CA VAL A 188 -20.19 -15.19 18.16
C VAL A 188 -19.27 -14.02 18.39
N VAL A 189 -19.73 -12.81 18.04
CA VAL A 189 -18.98 -11.56 18.21
C VAL A 189 -19.79 -10.61 19.08
N GLU A 190 -19.16 -10.04 20.10
CA GLU A 190 -19.72 -9.07 21.05
C GLU A 190 -18.82 -7.81 21.09
N PRO A 191 -19.34 -6.60 20.86
CA PRO A 191 -20.71 -6.23 20.45
C PRO A 191 -21.13 -6.89 19.13
N PRO A 192 -22.44 -7.14 18.93
CA PRO A 192 -22.92 -7.87 17.77
C PRO A 192 -22.64 -7.12 16.46
N VAL A 193 -22.12 -7.84 15.49
CA VAL A 193 -21.83 -7.37 14.13
C VAL A 193 -22.35 -8.40 13.16
N ASP A 194 -22.97 -7.96 12.07
CA ASP A 194 -23.28 -8.88 10.97
C ASP A 194 -22.02 -9.13 10.14
N PHE A 195 -21.55 -10.37 10.11
CA PHE A 195 -20.30 -10.74 9.45
C PHE A 195 -20.47 -11.98 8.55
N VAL A 196 -19.54 -12.12 7.63
CA VAL A 196 -19.32 -13.34 6.86
C VAL A 196 -18.06 -14.01 7.40
N ALA A 197 -18.10 -15.33 7.57
CA ALA A 197 -16.93 -16.11 7.95
C ALA A 197 -16.42 -16.92 6.76
N SER A 198 -15.12 -16.90 6.52
CA SER A 198 -14.46 -17.62 5.44
C SER A 198 -13.19 -18.31 5.93
N LEU A 199 -12.90 -19.47 5.33
CA LEU A 199 -11.61 -20.14 5.51
C LEU A 199 -10.58 -19.48 4.63
N HIS A 200 -9.44 -19.17 5.19
CA HIS A 200 -8.32 -18.60 4.48
C HIS A 200 -7.08 -19.44 4.69
N ASN A 201 -6.37 -19.74 3.60
CA ASN A 201 -5.02 -20.29 3.71
C ASN A 201 -4.07 -19.11 3.97
N PRO A 202 -3.53 -18.97 5.19
CA PRO A 202 -2.63 -17.85 5.52
C PRO A 202 -1.29 -17.94 4.77
N TYR A 203 -1.02 -19.07 4.12
CA TYR A 203 0.26 -19.42 3.53
C TYR A 203 0.12 -19.73 2.04
N TYR A 204 -0.49 -18.83 1.31
CA TYR A 204 -0.78 -18.98 -0.12
C TYR A 204 0.44 -19.42 -0.94
N TRP A 205 1.62 -18.93 -0.57
CA TRP A 205 2.89 -19.27 -1.23
C TRP A 205 3.57 -20.52 -0.67
N SER A 206 2.96 -21.17 0.34
CA SER A 206 3.46 -22.42 0.93
C SER A 206 2.86 -23.63 0.22
N ARG A 207 3.63 -24.70 0.10
CA ARG A 207 3.11 -26.02 -0.29
C ARG A 207 2.18 -26.61 0.77
N HIS A 208 2.20 -26.03 1.97
CA HIS A 208 1.32 -26.39 3.06
C HIS A 208 -0.07 -25.78 2.84
N ASN A 209 -1.06 -26.62 2.61
CA ASN A 209 -2.45 -26.19 2.38
C ASN A 209 -3.26 -26.17 3.69
N SER A 210 -2.71 -25.52 4.72
CA SER A 210 -3.40 -25.38 6.00
C SER A 210 -4.51 -24.32 5.91
N ARG A 211 -5.70 -24.68 6.36
CA ARG A 211 -6.84 -23.78 6.53
C ARG A 211 -7.07 -23.46 8.00
N SER A 212 -6.01 -23.22 8.72
CA SER A 212 -6.03 -22.90 10.16
C SER A 212 -6.43 -21.45 10.46
N LYS A 213 -6.69 -20.64 9.43
CA LYS A 213 -7.13 -19.25 9.57
C LYS A 213 -8.58 -19.08 9.12
N VAL A 214 -9.40 -18.52 10.01
CA VAL A 214 -10.75 -18.06 9.73
C VAL A 214 -10.75 -16.54 9.68
N VAL A 215 -11.37 -15.95 8.66
CA VAL A 215 -11.54 -14.51 8.52
C VAL A 215 -13.00 -14.17 8.71
N LEU A 216 -13.28 -13.26 9.64
CA LEU A 216 -14.60 -12.65 9.82
C LEU A 216 -14.57 -11.26 9.19
N SER A 217 -15.33 -11.08 8.11
CA SER A 217 -15.45 -9.82 7.38
C SER A 217 -16.81 -9.19 7.64
N GLY A 218 -16.82 -7.92 8.07
CA GLY A 218 -18.04 -7.22 8.43
C GLY A 218 -17.80 -5.75 8.74
N PRO A 219 -18.85 -5.01 9.14
CA PRO A 219 -18.73 -3.60 9.49
C PRO A 219 -18.14 -3.41 10.90
N PHE A 220 -16.99 -4.03 11.16
CA PHE A 220 -16.27 -3.83 12.42
C PHE A 220 -15.82 -2.37 12.56
N LYS A 221 -15.93 -1.84 13.79
CA LYS A 221 -15.60 -0.44 14.08
C LYS A 221 -14.20 -0.35 14.67
N ALA A 222 -13.38 0.55 14.14
CA ALA A 222 -12.13 0.94 14.77
C ALA A 222 -12.38 1.64 16.13
N GLY A 223 -11.41 1.63 17.02
CA GLY A 223 -11.54 2.13 18.39
C GLY A 223 -12.44 1.27 19.28
N THR A 224 -12.70 0.02 18.94
CA THR A 224 -13.68 -0.84 19.62
C THR A 224 -13.03 -2.14 20.09
N LEU A 225 -13.36 -2.53 21.33
CA LEU A 225 -13.01 -3.83 21.89
C LEU A 225 -14.09 -4.85 21.51
N TYR A 226 -13.69 -5.93 20.85
CA TYR A 226 -14.55 -7.06 20.53
C TYR A 226 -14.15 -8.30 21.31
N LYS A 227 -15.14 -9.09 21.73
CA LYS A 227 -14.96 -10.46 22.18
C LYS A 227 -15.41 -11.39 21.07
N VAL A 228 -14.52 -12.27 20.64
CA VAL A 228 -14.79 -13.26 19.59
C VAL A 228 -14.80 -14.63 20.25
N THR A 229 -15.89 -15.35 20.08
CA THR A 229 -16.11 -16.66 20.70
C THR A 229 -16.22 -17.71 19.60
N ALA A 230 -15.38 -18.75 19.64
CA ALA A 230 -15.50 -19.95 18.83
C ALA A 230 -16.25 -21.02 19.67
N LEU A 231 -17.33 -21.59 19.11
CA LEU A 231 -18.21 -22.50 19.82
C LEU A 231 -17.61 -23.91 19.88
N ARG A 232 -17.84 -24.62 20.99
CA ARG A 232 -17.53 -26.04 21.15
C ARG A 232 -18.11 -26.85 20.01
N GLY A 233 -17.36 -27.82 19.51
CA GLY A 233 -17.77 -28.71 18.43
C GLY A 233 -17.40 -28.21 17.02
N LEU A 234 -16.78 -27.03 16.88
CA LEU A 234 -16.26 -26.59 15.60
C LEU A 234 -15.36 -27.70 15.02
N PRO A 235 -15.65 -28.21 13.79
CA PRO A 235 -14.90 -29.31 13.21
C PRO A 235 -13.56 -28.85 12.62
N GLY A 236 -12.48 -29.50 13.03
CA GLY A 236 -11.19 -29.50 12.38
C GLY A 236 -11.01 -30.66 11.41
N GLN A 237 -9.96 -30.60 10.61
CA GLN A 237 -9.58 -31.73 9.76
C GLN A 237 -9.27 -32.99 10.57
N GLU A 238 -9.22 -34.14 9.90
CA GLU A 238 -8.91 -35.44 10.50
C GLU A 238 -9.82 -35.85 11.66
N GLY A 239 -11.00 -35.20 11.81
CA GLY A 239 -11.97 -35.51 12.86
C GLY A 239 -11.69 -34.87 14.21
N TYR A 240 -10.75 -33.95 14.28
CA TYR A 240 -10.57 -33.13 15.48
C TYR A 240 -11.75 -32.16 15.68
N LEU A 241 -12.08 -31.89 16.94
CA LEU A 241 -13.14 -30.95 17.32
C LEU A 241 -12.59 -29.93 18.34
N LEU A 242 -13.16 -28.73 18.30
CA LEU A 242 -12.93 -27.78 19.39
C LEU A 242 -13.66 -28.28 20.63
N ASN A 243 -12.91 -28.79 21.60
CA ASN A 243 -13.46 -29.52 22.76
C ASN A 243 -14.20 -28.62 23.76
N ALA A 244 -13.88 -27.34 23.81
CA ALA A 244 -14.51 -26.35 24.66
C ALA A 244 -14.70 -25.03 23.87
N THR A 245 -15.74 -24.28 24.24
CA THR A 245 -15.92 -22.91 23.73
C THR A 245 -14.73 -22.06 24.12
N ALA A 246 -14.13 -21.39 23.16
CA ALA A 246 -12.97 -20.53 23.32
C ALA A 246 -13.32 -19.08 22.98
N ALA A 247 -12.98 -18.15 23.87
CA ALA A 247 -13.22 -16.73 23.65
C ALA A 247 -11.92 -15.92 23.79
N LEU A 248 -11.69 -15.02 22.86
CA LEU A 248 -10.57 -14.08 22.87
C LEU A 248 -11.09 -12.65 22.71
N HIS A 249 -10.34 -11.70 23.24
CA HIS A 249 -10.63 -10.27 23.10
C HIS A 249 -9.66 -9.65 22.11
N ILE A 250 -10.16 -8.74 21.29
CA ILE A 250 -9.37 -7.94 20.35
C ILE A 250 -9.83 -6.49 20.39
N TYR A 251 -8.91 -5.58 20.65
CA TYR A 251 -9.14 -4.16 20.44
C TYR A 251 -8.72 -3.81 19.02
N ILE A 252 -9.64 -3.30 18.22
CA ILE A 252 -9.34 -2.76 16.90
C ILE A 252 -8.85 -1.33 17.11
N PRO A 253 -7.60 -1.01 16.79
CA PRO A 253 -7.07 0.34 16.99
C PRO A 253 -7.82 1.36 16.12
N ASP A 254 -7.58 2.63 16.41
CA ASP A 254 -8.02 3.70 15.53
C ASP A 254 -7.42 3.54 14.14
N ARG A 255 -8.17 3.96 13.13
CA ARG A 255 -7.66 3.99 11.76
C ARG A 255 -6.47 4.93 11.65
N GLU A 256 -5.49 4.56 10.87
CA GLU A 256 -4.45 5.49 10.46
C GLU A 256 -5.08 6.64 9.68
N ALA A 257 -4.54 7.83 9.87
CA ALA A 257 -4.99 8.97 9.11
C ALA A 257 -4.67 8.75 7.63
N ALA A 258 -5.61 9.09 6.75
CA ALA A 258 -5.47 8.93 5.30
C ALA A 258 -6.18 10.05 4.56
N LEU A 259 -5.68 10.39 3.40
CA LEU A 259 -6.33 11.25 2.43
C LEU A 259 -6.16 10.69 1.03
N ALA A 260 -7.17 10.85 0.18
CA ALA A 260 -7.10 10.50 -1.23
C ALA A 260 -8.12 11.30 -2.03
N PHE A 261 -7.76 11.74 -3.23
CA PHE A 261 -8.72 12.18 -4.21
C PHE A 261 -9.57 11.00 -4.67
N GLU A 262 -10.84 11.22 -4.98
CA GLU A 262 -11.71 10.13 -5.46
C GLU A 262 -11.32 9.64 -6.86
N ARG A 263 -10.48 10.40 -7.58
CA ARG A 263 -9.97 10.10 -8.91
C ARG A 263 -8.53 10.60 -9.04
N SER A 264 -7.72 9.91 -9.79
CA SER A 264 -6.34 10.31 -10.11
C SER A 264 -6.26 11.32 -11.26
N SER A 265 -7.32 11.45 -12.06
CA SER A 265 -7.42 12.43 -13.15
C SER A 265 -8.87 12.78 -13.44
N GLY A 266 -9.11 13.90 -14.11
CA GLY A 266 -10.45 14.30 -14.49
C GLY A 266 -10.53 15.48 -15.44
N PHE A 267 -11.69 15.59 -16.11
CA PHE A 267 -12.04 16.73 -16.94
C PHE A 267 -13.11 17.55 -16.23
N LEU A 268 -12.91 18.86 -16.17
CA LEU A 268 -13.86 19.81 -15.59
C LEU A 268 -14.26 20.84 -16.65
N SER A 269 -15.55 21.11 -16.73
CA SER A 269 -16.03 22.17 -17.61
C SER A 269 -15.64 23.56 -17.07
N PRO A 270 -15.16 24.50 -17.91
CA PRO A 270 -14.81 25.84 -17.48
C PRO A 270 -16.03 26.62 -16.97
N ARG A 271 -17.24 26.27 -17.43
CA ARG A 271 -18.53 26.90 -17.04
C ARG A 271 -19.26 26.15 -15.93
N GLY A 272 -18.77 24.95 -15.54
CA GLY A 272 -19.39 24.08 -14.54
C GLY A 272 -18.90 24.32 -13.11
N ARG A 273 -19.39 23.46 -12.20
CA ARG A 273 -18.83 23.37 -10.84
C ARG A 273 -17.50 22.63 -10.89
N ARG A 274 -16.40 23.33 -10.67
CA ARG A 274 -15.02 22.78 -10.72
C ARG A 274 -14.63 22.15 -9.38
N LYS A 275 -15.43 21.19 -8.95
CA LYS A 275 -15.27 20.55 -7.65
C LYS A 275 -14.31 19.37 -7.70
N LEU A 276 -13.31 19.41 -6.85
CA LEU A 276 -12.39 18.33 -6.56
C LEU A 276 -12.93 17.56 -5.37
N GLN A 277 -13.11 16.26 -5.51
CA GLN A 277 -13.64 15.39 -4.47
C GLN A 277 -12.49 14.64 -3.78
N MET A 278 -12.49 14.66 -2.46
CA MET A 278 -11.49 14.02 -1.62
C MET A 278 -12.16 13.25 -0.49
N SER A 279 -11.64 12.07 -0.21
CA SER A 279 -11.97 11.29 0.98
C SER A 279 -10.83 11.40 1.99
N THR A 280 -11.17 11.56 3.26
CA THR A 280 -10.18 11.60 4.35
C THR A 280 -10.65 10.74 5.52
N VAL A 281 -9.69 10.27 6.32
CA VAL A 281 -9.93 9.60 7.61
C VAL A 281 -8.95 10.19 8.61
N ASN A 282 -9.46 10.62 9.78
CA ASN A 282 -8.64 11.15 10.88
C ASN A 282 -7.66 12.28 10.47
N VAL A 283 -8.01 13.08 9.47
CA VAL A 283 -7.26 14.27 9.04
C VAL A 283 -8.04 15.51 9.44
N GLU A 284 -7.44 16.39 10.24
CA GLU A 284 -8.09 17.61 10.75
C GLU A 284 -8.01 18.79 9.77
N SER A 285 -6.90 18.89 9.04
CA SER A 285 -6.68 19.93 8.03
C SER A 285 -5.86 19.41 6.87
N VAL A 286 -6.18 19.87 5.67
CA VAL A 286 -5.45 19.58 4.45
C VAL A 286 -4.87 20.85 3.85
N LEU A 287 -3.67 20.76 3.35
CA LEU A 287 -3.04 21.76 2.50
C LEU A 287 -3.26 21.36 1.04
N LEU A 288 -3.85 22.25 0.26
CA LEU A 288 -4.05 22.06 -1.18
C LEU A 288 -3.25 23.09 -1.97
N SER A 289 -2.63 22.63 -3.05
CA SER A 289 -1.95 23.49 -4.03
C SER A 289 -2.39 23.08 -5.44
N ALA A 290 -2.67 24.07 -6.29
CA ALA A 290 -2.92 23.83 -7.71
C ALA A 290 -1.84 24.53 -8.54
N GLN A 291 -1.21 23.78 -9.44
CA GLN A 291 -0.07 24.22 -10.26
C GLN A 291 -0.41 24.01 -11.74
N ARG A 292 -0.26 25.06 -12.54
CA ARG A 292 -0.52 24.95 -13.99
C ARG A 292 0.61 24.20 -14.67
N VAL A 293 0.26 23.16 -15.42
CA VAL A 293 1.18 22.52 -16.36
C VAL A 293 1.23 23.37 -17.63
N HIS A 294 2.40 23.89 -17.97
CA HIS A 294 2.56 24.70 -19.17
C HIS A 294 2.46 23.84 -20.44
N SER A 295 1.86 24.40 -21.50
CA SER A 295 1.59 23.68 -22.76
C SER A 295 2.85 23.07 -23.38
N ASN A 296 3.98 23.79 -23.32
CA ASN A 296 5.27 23.30 -23.81
C ASN A 296 5.88 22.14 -23.01
N ASN A 297 5.40 21.90 -21.78
CA ASN A 297 5.85 20.82 -20.92
C ASN A 297 4.87 19.63 -20.89
N LEU A 298 3.67 19.81 -21.45
CA LEU A 298 2.56 18.85 -21.31
C LEU A 298 2.91 17.47 -21.88
N VAL A 299 3.50 17.42 -23.06
CA VAL A 299 3.87 16.16 -23.72
C VAL A 299 4.94 15.42 -22.90
N LEU A 300 5.97 16.13 -22.45
CA LEU A 300 7.02 15.54 -21.62
C LEU A 300 6.45 15.02 -20.28
N TYR A 301 5.55 15.78 -19.67
CA TYR A 301 4.88 15.38 -18.43
C TYR A 301 4.04 14.11 -18.62
N LEU A 302 3.20 14.06 -19.67
CA LEU A 302 2.36 12.89 -19.97
C LEU A 302 3.21 11.66 -20.35
N SER A 303 4.28 11.85 -21.09
CA SER A 303 5.21 10.76 -21.44
C SER A 303 5.89 10.18 -20.19
N HIS A 304 6.26 11.03 -19.26
CA HIS A 304 6.86 10.60 -17.99
C HIS A 304 5.87 9.81 -17.11
N LEU A 305 4.62 10.25 -17.03
CA LEU A 305 3.55 9.52 -16.33
C LEU A 305 3.31 8.13 -16.93
N ASN A 306 3.39 8.00 -18.24
CA ASN A 306 3.15 6.73 -18.94
C ASN A 306 4.32 5.73 -18.77
N GLN A 307 5.56 6.22 -18.71
CA GLN A 307 6.76 5.38 -18.58
C GLN A 307 7.01 4.91 -17.12
N ASN A 308 6.69 5.73 -16.14
CA ASN A 308 6.97 5.47 -14.71
C ASN A 308 5.68 5.27 -13.91
N ARG A 309 5.06 4.10 -14.03
CA ARG A 309 3.85 3.75 -13.25
C ARG A 309 4.04 3.75 -11.72
N TYR A 310 5.28 3.78 -11.23
CA TYR A 310 5.62 3.69 -9.81
C TYR A 310 6.18 4.98 -9.21
N TYR A 311 6.45 6.00 -10.03
CA TYR A 311 6.99 7.27 -9.57
C TYR A 311 6.28 8.42 -10.30
N SER A 312 5.49 9.20 -9.58
CA SER A 312 5.06 10.50 -10.07
C SER A 312 6.31 11.37 -10.27
N PRO A 313 6.50 11.99 -11.45
CA PRO A 313 7.61 12.92 -11.63
C PRO A 313 7.41 14.09 -10.66
N ASP A 314 8.51 14.63 -10.14
CA ASP A 314 8.44 15.88 -9.37
C ASP A 314 7.76 16.96 -10.24
N ALA A 315 6.51 17.29 -9.88
CA ALA A 315 5.70 18.22 -10.63
C ALA A 315 6.37 19.58 -10.81
N SER A 316 7.27 19.96 -9.89
CA SER A 316 8.02 21.22 -9.94
C SER A 316 8.88 21.38 -11.21
N ILE A 317 9.22 20.28 -11.89
CA ILE A 317 9.97 20.31 -13.17
C ILE A 317 9.08 20.81 -14.32
N PHE A 318 7.77 20.55 -14.27
CA PHE A 318 6.83 20.78 -15.37
C PHE A 318 5.86 21.93 -15.08
N THR A 319 5.77 22.38 -13.82
CA THR A 319 4.79 23.35 -13.36
C THR A 319 5.46 24.56 -12.73
N ARG A 320 4.71 25.63 -12.59
CA ARG A 320 5.07 26.75 -11.73
C ARG A 320 4.66 26.39 -10.30
N LYS A 321 5.52 26.64 -9.31
CA LYS A 321 5.21 26.41 -7.89
C LYS A 321 3.94 27.19 -7.49
N GLY A 322 2.92 26.44 -7.06
CA GLY A 322 1.66 26.97 -6.57
C GLY A 322 1.73 27.39 -5.09
N GLU A 323 0.76 28.16 -4.66
CA GLU A 323 0.59 28.49 -3.25
C GLU A 323 -0.20 27.39 -2.54
N TRP A 324 0.15 27.14 -1.28
CA TRP A 324 -0.55 26.18 -0.45
C TRP A 324 -1.66 26.90 0.33
N LYS A 325 -2.89 26.39 0.22
CA LYS A 325 -4.06 26.88 0.98
C LYS A 325 -4.51 25.82 1.96
N GLU A 326 -4.77 26.26 3.20
CA GLU A 326 -5.23 25.38 4.27
C GLU A 326 -6.77 25.30 4.27
N PHE A 327 -7.29 24.09 4.40
CA PHE A 327 -8.70 23.80 4.58
C PHE A 327 -8.89 22.94 5.81
N SER A 328 -9.69 23.43 6.77
CA SER A 328 -10.08 22.65 7.93
C SER A 328 -11.13 21.63 7.53
N LEU A 329 -10.93 20.40 7.97
CA LEU A 329 -11.84 19.29 7.75
C LEU A 329 -12.51 18.95 9.08
N GLY A 330 -13.82 18.79 9.08
CA GLY A 330 -14.57 18.31 10.23
C GLY A 330 -15.05 16.89 9.97
N GLY A 331 -15.20 16.09 11.03
CA GLY A 331 -15.80 14.77 10.88
C GLY A 331 -15.57 13.87 12.08
N PRO A 332 -16.33 12.78 12.19
CA PRO A 332 -16.19 11.83 13.27
C PRO A 332 -14.89 11.02 13.10
N ARG A 333 -14.29 10.67 14.25
CA ARG A 333 -13.10 9.85 14.31
C ARG A 333 -13.37 8.46 13.71
N ASN A 334 -12.40 7.94 12.96
CA ASN A 334 -12.44 6.62 12.32
C ASN A 334 -13.49 6.46 11.21
N GLU A 335 -14.10 7.54 10.76
CA GLU A 335 -15.04 7.51 9.65
C GLU A 335 -14.44 8.16 8.40
N VAL A 336 -14.92 7.72 7.24
CA VAL A 336 -14.53 8.33 5.96
C VAL A 336 -15.33 9.63 5.79
N VAL A 337 -14.63 10.73 5.72
CA VAL A 337 -15.20 12.06 5.46
C VAL A 337 -14.98 12.41 4.00
N LYS A 338 -16.07 12.76 3.29
CA LYS A 338 -16.01 13.24 1.91
C LYS A 338 -16.08 14.74 1.88
N SER A 339 -15.05 15.36 1.30
CA SER A 339 -14.94 16.81 1.16
C SER A 339 -14.90 17.20 -0.31
N SER A 340 -15.32 18.43 -0.59
CA SER A 340 -15.36 18.96 -1.95
C SER A 340 -14.75 20.35 -1.96
N PHE A 341 -13.73 20.56 -2.77
CA PHE A 341 -12.99 21.82 -2.90
C PHE A 341 -13.23 22.42 -4.29
N ASP A 342 -13.40 23.73 -4.37
CA ASP A 342 -13.54 24.42 -5.65
C ASP A 342 -12.16 24.80 -6.18
N LEU A 343 -11.80 24.32 -7.38
CA LEU A 343 -10.53 24.66 -8.01
C LEU A 343 -10.36 26.18 -8.17
N GLY A 344 -11.43 26.91 -8.43
CA GLY A 344 -11.39 28.37 -8.53
C GLY A 344 -10.96 29.06 -7.24
N GLN A 345 -11.29 28.50 -6.07
CA GLN A 345 -10.82 29.02 -4.78
C GLN A 345 -9.31 28.80 -4.59
N LEU A 346 -8.75 27.71 -5.14
CA LEU A 346 -7.32 27.47 -5.10
C LEU A 346 -6.55 28.49 -5.96
N LEU A 347 -7.15 28.96 -7.04
CA LEU A 347 -6.55 29.87 -8.02
C LEU A 347 -6.80 31.36 -7.74
N ALA A 348 -7.67 31.72 -6.80
CA ALA A 348 -8.16 33.08 -6.60
C ALA A 348 -7.07 34.14 -6.25
N ASP A 349 -5.91 33.72 -5.74
CA ASP A 349 -4.82 34.60 -5.36
C ASP A 349 -3.68 34.67 -6.39
N GLU A 350 -3.74 33.88 -7.46
CA GLU A 350 -2.82 34.05 -8.58
C GLU A 350 -3.14 35.34 -9.33
N LYS A 351 -2.45 36.43 -8.96
CA LYS A 351 -2.43 37.73 -9.69
C LYS A 351 -1.78 37.60 -11.06
N SER A 352 -1.92 36.46 -11.72
CA SER A 352 -1.48 36.26 -13.10
C SER A 352 -2.57 36.77 -14.01
N ALA A 353 -2.21 37.64 -14.90
CA ALA A 353 -3.07 38.39 -15.84
C ALA A 353 -3.79 37.52 -16.88
N SER A 354 -3.93 36.24 -16.70
CA SER A 354 -4.80 35.38 -17.52
C SER A 354 -5.97 34.91 -16.63
N SER A 355 -7.11 35.46 -16.92
CA SER A 355 -8.43 35.04 -16.44
C SER A 355 -8.82 33.61 -16.88
N GLU A 356 -7.88 32.83 -17.39
CA GLU A 356 -8.11 31.53 -17.99
C GLU A 356 -7.87 30.42 -16.95
N VAL A 357 -8.97 29.93 -16.39
CA VAL A 357 -8.98 28.71 -15.61
C VAL A 357 -8.79 27.47 -16.51
N GLU A 358 -8.96 27.62 -17.81
CA GLU A 358 -8.79 26.59 -18.82
C GLU A 358 -7.31 26.15 -18.92
N GLY A 359 -7.09 24.84 -19.03
CA GLY A 359 -5.75 24.26 -19.10
C GLY A 359 -5.61 23.00 -18.24
N VAL A 360 -4.40 22.55 -18.09
CA VAL A 360 -4.05 21.36 -17.30
C VAL A 360 -3.45 21.80 -15.98
N TRP A 361 -3.99 21.26 -14.90
CA TRP A 361 -3.62 21.58 -13.52
C TRP A 361 -3.16 20.33 -12.80
N PHE A 362 -2.02 20.42 -12.16
CA PHE A 362 -1.54 19.46 -11.18
C PHE A 362 -1.98 19.95 -9.80
N VAL A 363 -2.79 19.14 -9.11
CA VAL A 363 -3.31 19.48 -7.79
C VAL A 363 -2.72 18.51 -6.78
N GLU A 364 -2.08 19.05 -5.77
CA GLU A 364 -1.53 18.30 -4.65
C GLU A 364 -2.36 18.54 -3.40
N ALA A 365 -2.53 17.49 -2.62
CA ALA A 365 -3.11 17.52 -1.29
C ALA A 365 -2.13 16.95 -0.27
N ARG A 366 -1.95 17.62 0.86
CA ARG A 366 -1.08 17.13 1.96
C ARG A 366 -1.77 17.31 3.30
N ASP A 367 -1.60 16.34 4.17
CA ASP A 367 -1.96 16.51 5.58
C ASP A 367 -1.07 17.59 6.21
N LYS A 368 -1.68 18.54 6.93
CA LYS A 368 -0.95 19.60 7.62
C LYS A 368 0.02 19.08 8.68
N THR A 369 -0.32 17.96 9.33
CA THR A 369 0.44 17.39 10.44
C THR A 369 1.49 16.37 9.99
N ASP A 370 1.27 15.72 8.84
CA ASP A 370 2.16 14.73 8.26
C ASP A 370 2.31 14.94 6.76
N ARG A 371 3.39 15.60 6.36
CA ARG A 371 3.66 15.92 4.96
C ARG A 371 3.86 14.70 4.04
N TRP A 372 4.08 13.51 4.60
CA TRP A 372 4.22 12.26 3.83
C TRP A 372 2.87 11.65 3.47
N ARG A 373 1.82 12.15 4.10
CA ARG A 373 0.45 11.80 3.75
C ARG A 373 -0.03 12.79 2.71
N GLU A 374 0.18 12.44 1.46
CA GLU A 374 -0.14 13.27 0.30
C GLU A 374 -0.82 12.45 -0.79
N ASP A 375 -1.54 13.13 -1.65
CA ASP A 375 -2.12 12.57 -2.87
C ASP A 375 -2.18 13.64 -3.97
N GLU A 376 -2.25 13.19 -5.20
CA GLU A 376 -2.10 14.01 -6.40
C GLU A 376 -3.24 13.77 -7.37
N LEU A 377 -3.63 14.82 -8.08
CA LEU A 377 -4.71 14.79 -9.06
C LEU A 377 -4.33 15.63 -10.28
N LEU A 378 -4.37 15.04 -11.47
CA LEU A 378 -4.27 15.78 -12.73
C LEU A 378 -5.67 16.17 -13.21
N VAL A 379 -5.90 17.46 -13.40
CA VAL A 379 -7.18 18.01 -13.83
C VAL A 379 -7.02 18.81 -15.11
N THR A 380 -7.82 18.48 -16.12
CA THR A 380 -7.94 19.29 -17.34
C THR A 380 -9.23 20.08 -17.28
N VAL A 381 -9.12 21.41 -17.29
CA VAL A 381 -10.29 22.31 -17.41
C VAL A 381 -10.43 22.70 -18.88
N THR A 382 -11.42 22.15 -19.54
CA THR A 382 -11.65 22.37 -20.99
C THR A 382 -13.11 22.15 -21.37
N ASP A 383 -13.55 22.80 -22.44
CA ASP A 383 -14.82 22.49 -23.11
C ASP A 383 -14.60 21.68 -24.40
N ILE A 384 -13.36 21.32 -24.74
CA ILE A 384 -13.01 20.59 -25.97
C ILE A 384 -12.89 19.10 -25.67
N ALA A 385 -13.69 18.28 -26.35
CA ALA A 385 -13.52 16.84 -26.45
C ALA A 385 -12.91 16.49 -27.82
N LEU A 386 -11.95 15.58 -27.83
CA LEU A 386 -11.31 15.10 -29.04
C LEU A 386 -11.58 13.60 -29.23
N SER A 387 -11.98 13.24 -30.44
CA SER A 387 -12.03 11.85 -30.91
C SER A 387 -11.10 11.72 -32.12
N ALA A 388 -10.19 10.74 -32.07
CA ALA A 388 -9.22 10.54 -33.11
C ALA A 388 -9.32 9.16 -33.77
N MET A 389 -9.15 9.08 -35.08
CA MET A 389 -9.09 7.84 -35.83
C MET A 389 -7.81 7.85 -36.67
N ALA A 390 -6.94 6.89 -36.40
CA ALA A 390 -5.70 6.70 -37.17
C ALA A 390 -5.88 5.65 -38.28
N SER A 391 -5.27 5.86 -39.43
CA SER A 391 -5.17 4.91 -40.53
C SER A 391 -3.77 4.98 -41.18
N GLU A 392 -3.48 4.11 -42.16
CA GLU A 392 -2.23 4.19 -42.94
C GLU A 392 -2.11 5.50 -43.74
N GLU A 393 -3.25 6.15 -44.07
CA GLU A 393 -3.31 7.39 -44.80
C GLU A 393 -3.13 8.63 -43.93
N GLY A 394 -3.29 8.50 -42.59
CA GLY A 394 -3.15 9.62 -41.68
C GLY A 394 -4.06 9.57 -40.48
N LEU A 395 -4.31 10.73 -39.86
CA LEU A 395 -5.09 10.94 -38.68
C LEU A 395 -6.29 11.86 -38.93
N LEU A 396 -7.48 11.43 -38.56
CA LEU A 396 -8.67 12.26 -38.55
C LEU A 396 -9.01 12.56 -37.07
N VAL A 397 -9.13 13.84 -36.73
CA VAL A 397 -9.51 14.28 -35.39
C VAL A 397 -10.82 15.06 -35.48
N TRP A 398 -11.74 14.72 -34.60
CA TRP A 398 -13.01 15.41 -34.43
C TRP A 398 -13.05 16.13 -33.09
N ALA A 399 -13.22 17.45 -33.11
CA ALA A 399 -13.35 18.31 -31.93
C ALA A 399 -14.80 18.69 -31.70
N THR A 400 -15.29 18.45 -30.48
CA THR A 400 -16.66 18.81 -30.07
C THR A 400 -16.67 19.51 -28.72
N SER A 401 -17.67 20.36 -28.49
CA SER A 401 -17.91 20.96 -27.18
C SER A 401 -18.46 19.91 -26.20
N ILE A 402 -17.79 19.76 -25.05
CA ILE A 402 -18.24 18.86 -23.96
C ILE A 402 -19.60 19.33 -23.41
N SER A 403 -19.78 20.63 -23.24
CA SER A 403 -21.00 21.20 -22.67
C SER A 403 -22.17 21.27 -23.66
N GLY A 404 -21.88 21.46 -24.95
CA GLY A 404 -22.88 21.67 -25.99
C GLY A 404 -23.13 20.49 -26.91
N GLY A 405 -22.20 19.52 -26.97
CA GLY A 405 -22.24 18.39 -27.91
C GLY A 405 -22.13 18.81 -29.39
N LYS A 406 -21.73 20.05 -29.67
CA LYS A 406 -21.63 20.59 -31.05
C LYS A 406 -20.20 20.52 -31.56
N PRO A 407 -20.02 20.35 -32.88
CA PRO A 407 -18.71 20.51 -33.53
C PRO A 407 -18.08 21.87 -33.21
N LEU A 408 -16.77 21.88 -33.07
CA LEU A 408 -15.98 23.09 -32.84
C LEU A 408 -15.12 23.42 -34.03
N GLU A 409 -15.47 24.49 -34.74
CA GLU A 409 -14.69 25.07 -35.84
C GLU A 409 -13.49 25.85 -35.28
N GLY A 410 -12.38 25.81 -36.02
CA GLY A 410 -11.22 26.65 -35.77
C GLY A 410 -10.33 26.22 -34.61
N VAL A 411 -10.47 24.98 -34.12
CA VAL A 411 -9.57 24.41 -33.09
C VAL A 411 -8.27 24.00 -33.72
N ASP A 412 -7.13 24.49 -33.21
CA ASP A 412 -5.81 24.08 -33.63
C ASP A 412 -5.48 22.72 -32.99
N ILE A 413 -5.24 21.71 -33.85
CA ILE A 413 -4.88 20.35 -33.46
C ILE A 413 -3.44 20.11 -33.89
N ALA A 414 -2.59 19.60 -32.99
CA ALA A 414 -1.23 19.23 -33.27
C ALA A 414 -0.92 17.83 -32.76
N LEU A 415 -0.22 17.04 -33.55
CA LEU A 415 0.31 15.73 -33.22
C LEU A 415 1.78 15.90 -32.81
N TRP A 416 2.09 15.38 -31.61
CA TRP A 416 3.43 15.47 -31.03
C TRP A 416 3.99 14.09 -30.76
N THR A 417 5.29 13.91 -30.91
CA THR A 417 6.02 12.72 -30.47
C THR A 417 6.19 12.71 -28.95
N ALA A 418 6.48 11.53 -28.38
CA ALA A 418 6.75 11.39 -26.94
C ALA A 418 7.97 12.21 -26.46
N ASN A 419 8.89 12.55 -27.37
CA ASN A 419 10.06 13.38 -27.09
C ASN A 419 9.82 14.89 -27.35
N ASN A 420 8.54 15.32 -27.46
CA ASN A 420 8.12 16.72 -27.56
C ASN A 420 8.47 17.39 -28.92
N GLN A 421 8.43 16.64 -30.03
CA GLN A 421 8.55 17.19 -31.37
C GLN A 421 7.18 17.25 -32.03
N GLU A 422 6.79 18.40 -32.59
CA GLU A 422 5.60 18.53 -33.40
C GLU A 422 5.81 17.85 -34.75
N LEU A 423 4.95 16.88 -35.06
CA LEU A 423 4.98 16.17 -36.38
C LEU A 423 4.13 16.87 -37.40
N VAL A 424 2.92 17.25 -37.05
CA VAL A 424 1.96 17.87 -37.96
C VAL A 424 0.90 18.61 -37.14
N SER A 425 0.37 19.67 -37.73
CA SER A 425 -0.80 20.38 -37.17
C SER A 425 -1.84 20.66 -38.26
N ALA A 426 -3.10 20.77 -37.81
CA ALA A 426 -4.24 21.12 -38.66
C ALA A 426 -5.28 21.87 -37.85
N ARG A 427 -6.16 22.60 -38.54
CA ARG A 427 -7.25 23.31 -37.92
C ARG A 427 -8.59 22.67 -38.28
N THR A 428 -9.52 22.60 -37.32
CA THR A 428 -10.84 22.02 -37.57
C THR A 428 -11.70 22.91 -38.47
N ASP A 429 -12.45 22.25 -39.34
CA ASP A 429 -13.46 22.87 -40.23
C ASP A 429 -14.80 23.13 -39.48
N ASP A 430 -15.84 23.55 -40.22
CA ASP A 430 -17.19 23.82 -39.69
C ASP A 430 -17.91 22.58 -39.17
N GLU A 431 -17.48 21.37 -39.58
CA GLU A 431 -17.94 20.08 -39.02
C GLU A 431 -17.09 19.63 -37.81
N GLY A 432 -16.11 20.42 -37.38
CA GLY A 432 -15.20 20.14 -36.28
C GLY A 432 -14.10 19.12 -36.62
N LEU A 433 -13.85 18.86 -37.89
CA LEU A 433 -12.91 17.85 -38.37
C LEU A 433 -11.57 18.46 -38.76
N ALA A 434 -10.49 17.90 -38.27
CA ALA A 434 -9.12 18.16 -38.69
C ALA A 434 -8.52 16.90 -39.33
N ARG A 435 -7.97 17.02 -40.55
CA ARG A 435 -7.34 15.93 -41.28
C ARG A 435 -5.84 16.18 -41.38
N MET A 436 -5.06 15.18 -40.98
CA MET A 436 -3.61 15.18 -41.03
C MET A 436 -3.16 14.01 -41.86
N ASN A 437 -2.50 14.31 -42.98
CA ASN A 437 -2.01 13.27 -43.91
C ASN A 437 -0.78 12.59 -43.33
N GLY A 438 -0.76 11.23 -43.39
CA GLY A 438 0.33 10.38 -42.98
C GLY A 438 1.15 9.82 -44.16
N PRO A 439 1.90 8.78 -43.97
CA PRO A 439 1.93 7.92 -42.75
C PRO A 439 2.71 8.56 -41.61
N PHE A 440 2.27 8.26 -40.39
CA PHE A 440 3.03 8.56 -39.17
C PHE A 440 3.72 7.27 -38.75
N ASP A 441 5.05 7.21 -38.77
CA ASP A 441 5.82 6.00 -38.45
C ASP A 441 6.16 5.99 -36.96
N ASP A 442 5.93 4.84 -36.31
CA ASP A 442 6.31 4.61 -34.89
C ASP A 442 7.83 4.75 -34.63
N ARG A 443 8.63 4.92 -35.71
CA ARG A 443 10.08 5.08 -35.62
C ARG A 443 10.54 6.50 -35.32
N ASP A 444 9.66 7.46 -35.33
CA ASP A 444 9.99 8.88 -35.07
C ASP A 444 9.86 9.32 -33.61
N GLY A 445 9.68 8.39 -32.65
CA GLY A 445 9.70 8.73 -31.24
C GLY A 445 9.16 7.71 -30.29
#